data_cfa207f089fade0b21721cd11344fb88
#
_entry.id   cfa207f089fade0b21721cd11344fb88
#
_cell.length_a   1.000
_cell.length_b   1.000
_cell.length_c   1.000
_cell.angle_alpha   90.00
_cell.angle_beta   90.00
_cell.angle_gamma   90.00
#
_symmetry.space_group_name_H-M   'P 1'
#
loop_
_entity.id
_entity.type
_entity.pdbx_description
1 polymer ?
#
loop_
_entity_poly.entity_id
_entity_poly.type
_entity_poly.pdbx_seq_one_letter_code
_entity_poly.pdbx_strand_id
1 'polypeptide(L)' 'MSKKEEKESLFCSFCGKSQKEVKKLIAGPTVFVCDECVELCMDIIKEESKD' A
#
# COMPACT_ATOMS: atom_id res chain seq x y z
N MET A 1 6.60 12.94 -3.01
CA MET A 1 6.95 12.46 -3.35
C MET A 1 7.71 12.32 -4.48
N SER A 2 8.54 11.93 -4.71
CA SER A 2 9.28 11.82 -5.70
C SER A 2 8.75 11.31 -6.87
N LYS A 3 8.59 11.93 -7.82
CA LYS A 3 8.07 11.43 -8.91
C LYS A 3 8.99 10.69 -9.72
N LYS A 4 10.23 10.82 -9.61
CA LYS A 4 11.11 10.08 -10.38
C LYS A 4 10.98 8.66 -10.12
N GLU A 5 10.50 8.28 -9.02
CA GLU A 5 10.40 6.92 -8.75
C GLU A 5 9.37 6.29 -9.54
N GLU A 6 8.48 7.00 -10.11
CA GLU A 6 7.49 6.36 -10.83
C GLU A 6 7.99 5.61 -11.97
N LYS A 7 9.08 5.95 -12.55
CA LYS A 7 9.56 5.20 -13.61
C LYS A 7 9.90 3.87 -13.16
N GLU A 8 10.25 3.67 -11.94
CA GLU A 8 10.65 2.39 -11.49
C GLU A 8 9.47 1.60 -11.15
N SER A 9 9.58 0.35 -11.07
CA SER A 9 8.50 -0.51 -10.67
C SER A 9 8.36 -0.44 -9.19
N LEU A 10 7.27 0.05 -8.72
CA LEU A 10 7.01 0.11 -7.30
C LEU A 10 6.15 -1.06 -6.90
N PHE A 11 6.36 -1.56 -5.73
CA PHE A 11 5.61 -2.70 -5.24
C PHE A 11 5.04 -2.44 -3.87
N CYS A 12 3.93 -3.06 -3.59
CA CYS A 12 3.32 -2.94 -2.27
C CYS A 12 4.23 -3.62 -1.28
N SER A 13 4.53 -2.97 -0.18
CA SER A 13 5.42 -3.55 0.81
C SER A 13 4.71 -4.62 1.60
N PHE A 14 3.41 -4.72 1.51
CA PHE A 14 2.67 -5.73 2.22
C PHE A 14 2.44 -6.99 1.41
N CYS A 15 1.85 -6.89 0.26
CA CYS A 15 1.53 -8.07 -0.52
C CYS A 15 2.48 -8.33 -1.66
N GLY A 16 3.29 -7.37 -2.02
CA GLY A 16 4.24 -7.60 -3.09
C GLY A 16 3.73 -7.37 -4.49
N LYS A 17 2.51 -6.90 -4.66
CA LYS A 17 2.02 -6.68 -6.00
C LYS A 17 2.60 -5.41 -6.56
N SER A 18 2.78 -5.36 -7.85
CA SER A 18 3.36 -4.19 -8.47
C SER A 18 2.30 -3.12 -8.63
N GLN A 19 2.74 -1.90 -8.85
CA GLN A 19 1.80 -0.82 -9.00
C GLN A 19 0.90 -1.03 -10.19
N LYS A 20 1.30 -1.85 -11.15
CA LYS A 20 0.45 -2.07 -12.28
C LYS A 20 -0.64 -3.06 -11.96
N GLU A 21 -0.45 -3.87 -10.95
CA GLU A 21 -1.45 -4.84 -10.60
C GLU A 21 -2.47 -4.33 -9.62
N VAL A 22 -2.21 -3.20 -8.99
CA VAL A 22 -3.16 -2.67 -8.03
C VAL A 22 -3.78 -1.41 -8.60
N LYS A 23 -4.91 -1.01 -8.09
CA LYS A 23 -5.56 0.18 -8.59
C LYS A 23 -4.87 1.41 -8.11
N LYS A 24 -4.41 1.42 -6.90
CA LYS A 24 -3.69 2.54 -6.38
C LYS A 24 -2.59 2.08 -5.47
N LEU A 25 -1.51 2.81 -5.45
CA LEU A 25 -0.40 2.47 -4.58
C LEU A 25 -0.10 3.71 -3.77
N ILE A 26 -0.23 3.62 -2.47
CA ILE A 26 -0.05 4.75 -1.59
C ILE A 26 1.35 4.73 -1.04
N ALA A 27 2.05 5.83 -1.13
CA ALA A 27 3.43 5.89 -0.70
C ALA A 27 3.52 6.40 0.71
N GLY A 28 4.32 5.76 1.51
CA GLY A 28 4.59 6.20 2.84
C GLY A 28 5.98 6.75 2.89
N PRO A 29 6.53 6.94 4.07
CA PRO A 29 7.86 7.50 4.20
C PRO A 29 8.90 6.64 3.50
N THR A 30 8.84 5.35 3.69
CA THR A 30 9.78 4.48 3.03
C THR A 30 9.11 3.22 2.55
N VAL A 31 7.79 3.20 2.48
CA VAL A 31 7.10 1.99 2.06
C VAL A 31 5.95 2.35 1.14
N PHE A 32 5.34 1.34 0.55
CA PHE A 32 4.20 1.55 -0.30
C PHE A 32 3.16 0.51 0.09
N VAL A 33 1.90 0.88 -0.03
CA VAL A 33 0.84 -0.06 0.31
C VAL A 33 -0.24 0.12 -0.75
N CYS A 34 -0.81 -0.97 -1.22
CA CYS A 34 -1.81 -0.89 -2.26
C CYS A 34 -3.19 -0.72 -1.66
N ASP A 35 -4.15 -0.43 -2.52
CA ASP A 35 -5.49 -0.17 -2.04
C ASP A 35 -6.08 -1.38 -1.34
N GLU A 36 -5.78 -2.59 -1.80
CA GLU A 36 -6.34 -3.75 -1.13
C GLU A 36 -5.73 -3.92 0.24
N CYS A 37 -4.44 -3.67 0.38
CA CYS A 37 -3.82 -3.80 1.67
C CYS A 37 -4.30 -2.72 2.62
N VAL A 38 -4.64 -1.56 2.10
CA VAL A 38 -5.17 -0.52 2.95
C VAL A 38 -6.49 -0.99 3.55
N GLU A 39 -7.33 -1.64 2.76
CA GLU A 39 -8.56 -2.13 3.29
C GLU A 39 -8.33 -3.21 4.32
N LEU A 40 -7.36 -4.06 4.08
CA LEU A 40 -7.07 -5.10 5.03
C LEU A 40 -6.60 -4.47 6.33
N CYS A 41 -5.78 -3.44 6.25
CA CYS A 41 -5.30 -2.79 7.44
C CYS A 41 -6.45 -2.14 8.20
N MET A 42 -7.40 -1.58 7.49
CA MET A 42 -8.53 -0.96 8.15
C MET A 42 -9.34 -2.00 8.89
N ASP A 43 -9.49 -3.17 8.32
CA ASP A 43 -10.24 -4.21 9.00
C ASP A 43 -9.53 -4.61 10.27
N ILE A 44 -8.23 -4.72 10.23
CA ILE A 44 -7.48 -5.10 11.41
C ILE A 44 -7.63 -4.03 12.47
N ILE A 45 -7.54 -2.78 12.07
CA ILE A 45 -7.65 -1.71 13.02
C ILE A 45 -9.02 -1.71 13.65
N LYS A 46 -10.06 -1.96 12.88
CA LYS A 46 -11.38 -1.97 13.43
C LYS A 46 -11.55 -3.11 14.41
N GLU A 47 -10.98 -4.24 14.11
CA GLU A 47 -11.13 -5.34 15.02
C GLU A 47 -10.41 -5.08 16.31
N GLU A 48 -9.25 -4.49 16.24
CA GLU A 48 -8.55 -4.23 17.46
C GLU A 48 -9.21 -3.18 18.28
N SER A 49 -9.88 -2.26 17.66
CA SER A 49 -10.46 -1.19 18.45
C SER A 49 -11.60 -1.71 19.28
N LYS A 50 -12.12 -2.90 18.99
CA LYS A 50 -13.14 -3.41 19.82
C LYS A 50 -12.59 -3.86 21.10
N ASP A 51 -11.39 -4.17 21.20
CA ASP A 51 -10.82 -4.60 22.46
C ASP A 51 -10.70 -3.47 23.41
#